data_1750ce55e516768c694a0b986898822d
#
_entry.id   1750ce55e516768c694a0b986898822d
#
_cell.length_a   1.000
_cell.length_b   1.000
_cell.length_c   1.000
_cell.angle_alpha   90.00
_cell.angle_beta   90.00
_cell.angle_gamma   90.00
#
_symmetry.space_group_name_H-M   'P 1'
#
loop_
_entity.id
_entity.type
_entity.pdbx_description
1 polymer ?
#
loop_
_entity_poly.entity_id
_entity_poly.type
_entity_poly.pdbx_seq_one_letter_code
_entity_poly.pdbx_strand_id
1 'polypeptide(L)'
;NFNNVGSAASRDFLETWDHAFRNFGFIALINHGLEEEYQQIHPLLKTFFNIPDAEKLKFRVAEDYGHGGFIPQGQENVSRTHLDEGQARPPDAVESLATSNSHPSTLPGKANGYPTNDLLTRAMAVQDGLDDLVIKVMEIMARCLGLSPDYFLPFYQNGRASNNLRIANYLPVNQSQIGKQIRYGEHTDYTGFTFLWRSADNGLQCQHPDSSISDWIDIPILAEHKDALIVNAGDLIQRWTNDYWISNVHRVLGYESDVEKKQTTRPMSIVYFTGPHDKTKIRVLTDSEKVLQQGPVKANYAEEITAGEHLWRKINVSNQ
;
A
#
# COMPACT_ATOMS: atom_id res chain seq x y z
N ASN A 1 -14.94 8.72 13.73
CA ASN A 1 -15.77 7.82 14.53
C ASN A 1 -16.79 7.14 13.61
N PHE A 2 -16.44 5.94 13.11
CA PHE A 2 -17.22 5.16 12.13
C PHE A 2 -18.66 4.84 12.56
N ASN A 3 -18.95 4.95 13.85
CA ASN A 3 -20.22 4.51 14.44
C ASN A 3 -21.32 5.59 14.44
N ASN A 4 -21.05 6.82 13.97
CA ASN A 4 -21.99 7.95 14.06
C ASN A 4 -22.26 8.59 12.68
N VAL A 5 -22.57 7.77 11.69
CA VAL A 5 -22.90 8.21 10.33
C VAL A 5 -24.21 9.03 10.36
N GLY A 6 -24.11 10.34 10.05
CA GLY A 6 -25.24 11.27 10.05
C GLY A 6 -25.10 12.48 10.99
N SER A 7 -24.12 12.47 11.90
CA SER A 7 -23.77 13.64 12.74
C SER A 7 -22.97 14.70 11.99
N ALA A 8 -22.86 15.92 12.53
CA ALA A 8 -21.97 16.96 12.00
C ALA A 8 -20.51 16.46 11.91
N ALA A 9 -20.03 15.79 12.97
CA ALA A 9 -18.70 15.18 13.02
C ALA A 9 -18.46 14.16 11.89
N SER A 10 -19.50 13.47 11.43
CA SER A 10 -19.43 12.56 10.29
C SER A 10 -19.29 13.31 8.96
N ARG A 11 -19.93 14.46 8.79
CA ARG A 11 -19.79 15.28 7.58
C ARG A 11 -18.38 15.87 7.48
N ASP A 12 -17.89 16.46 8.55
CA ASP A 12 -16.54 17.01 8.62
C ASP A 12 -15.47 15.93 8.30
N PHE A 13 -15.70 14.70 8.76
CA PHE A 13 -14.83 13.55 8.45
C PHE A 13 -14.85 13.20 6.96
N LEU A 14 -16.05 13.12 6.34
CA LEU A 14 -16.18 12.82 4.91
C LEU A 14 -15.59 13.94 4.05
N GLU A 15 -15.77 15.21 4.43
CA GLU A 15 -15.18 16.36 3.74
C GLU A 15 -13.65 16.34 3.85
N THR A 16 -13.11 16.01 5.03
CA THR A 16 -11.66 15.86 5.25
C THR A 16 -11.09 14.73 4.38
N TRP A 17 -11.77 13.59 4.31
CA TRP A 17 -11.37 12.47 3.48
C TRP A 17 -11.35 12.85 2.00
N ASP A 18 -12.46 13.41 1.52
CA ASP A 18 -12.60 13.82 0.12
C ASP A 18 -11.54 14.86 -0.27
N HIS A 19 -11.32 15.88 0.59
CA HIS A 19 -10.29 16.89 0.38
C HIS A 19 -8.87 16.27 0.31
N ALA A 20 -8.55 15.35 1.22
CA ALA A 20 -7.25 14.70 1.25
C ALA A 20 -6.98 13.86 0.00
N PHE A 21 -7.96 13.07 -0.45
CA PHE A 21 -7.84 12.23 -1.63
C PHE A 21 -7.80 13.05 -2.94
N ARG A 22 -8.50 14.18 -2.99
CA ARG A 22 -8.46 15.08 -4.16
C ARG A 22 -7.14 15.81 -4.32
N ASN A 23 -6.53 16.20 -3.21
CA ASN A 23 -5.37 17.10 -3.26
C ASN A 23 -4.04 16.36 -3.06
N PHE A 24 -4.03 15.29 -2.28
CA PHE A 24 -2.80 14.57 -1.93
C PHE A 24 -2.85 13.09 -2.30
N GLY A 25 -4.04 12.50 -2.40
CA GLY A 25 -4.20 11.05 -2.54
C GLY A 25 -3.87 10.25 -1.28
N PHE A 26 -3.64 10.92 -0.14
CA PHE A 26 -3.18 10.35 1.12
C PHE A 26 -3.96 10.91 2.31
N ILE A 27 -4.23 10.05 3.31
CA ILE A 27 -4.79 10.45 4.60
C ILE A 27 -4.23 9.57 5.71
N ALA A 28 -4.09 10.12 6.93
CA ALA A 28 -3.76 9.35 8.13
C ALA A 28 -5.03 8.96 8.89
N LEU A 29 -5.21 7.67 9.13
CA LEU A 29 -6.33 7.11 9.85
C LEU A 29 -5.87 6.71 11.26
N ILE A 30 -6.50 7.29 12.27
CA ILE A 30 -6.25 7.01 13.70
C ILE A 30 -7.45 6.30 14.32
N ASN A 31 -7.23 5.62 15.45
CA ASN A 31 -8.27 4.86 16.16
C ASN A 31 -8.96 3.83 15.25
N HIS A 32 -8.18 3.14 14.43
CA HIS A 32 -8.65 2.14 13.47
C HIS A 32 -8.91 0.79 14.12
N GLY A 33 -8.41 0.56 15.34
CA GLY A 33 -8.68 -0.65 16.15
C GLY A 33 -7.71 -1.79 15.90
N LEU A 34 -6.58 -1.57 15.18
CA LEU A 34 -5.54 -2.58 14.92
C LEU A 34 -4.21 -2.26 15.61
N GLU A 35 -4.20 -1.32 16.54
CA GLU A 35 -2.99 -0.86 17.21
C GLU A 35 -2.32 -1.99 18.00
N GLU A 36 -3.10 -2.83 18.67
CA GLU A 36 -2.60 -3.97 19.43
C GLU A 36 -2.01 -5.05 18.53
N GLU A 37 -2.65 -5.37 17.41
CA GLU A 37 -2.20 -6.33 16.42
C GLU A 37 -0.82 -5.96 15.86
N TYR A 38 -0.62 -4.69 15.53
CA TYR A 38 0.69 -4.20 15.07
C TYR A 38 1.77 -4.29 16.13
N GLN A 39 1.44 -3.99 17.39
CA GLN A 39 2.37 -4.12 18.51
C GLN A 39 2.76 -5.58 18.77
N GLN A 40 1.84 -6.53 18.57
CA GLN A 40 2.08 -7.95 18.77
C GLN A 40 2.86 -8.60 17.63
N ILE A 41 2.61 -8.22 16.38
CA ILE A 41 3.31 -8.80 15.23
C ILE A 41 4.74 -8.25 15.06
N HIS A 42 4.98 -6.99 15.36
CA HIS A 42 6.26 -6.31 15.10
C HIS A 42 7.49 -7.04 15.69
N PRO A 43 7.52 -7.49 16.97
CA PRO A 43 8.64 -8.24 17.51
C PRO A 43 8.87 -9.58 16.80
N LEU A 44 7.81 -10.25 16.33
CA LEU A 44 7.92 -11.51 15.59
C LEU A 44 8.54 -11.29 14.21
N LEU A 45 8.17 -10.20 13.54
CA LEU A 45 8.77 -9.78 12.28
C LEU A 45 10.27 -9.47 12.43
N LYS A 46 10.64 -8.75 13.50
CA LYS A 46 12.07 -8.51 13.81
C LYS A 46 12.83 -9.83 14.00
N THR A 47 12.24 -10.79 14.68
CA THR A 47 12.84 -12.12 14.85
C THR A 47 13.04 -12.80 13.51
N PHE A 48 12.03 -12.83 12.65
CA PHE A 48 12.11 -13.44 11.32
C PHE A 48 13.16 -12.76 10.44
N PHE A 49 13.16 -11.45 10.32
CA PHE A 49 14.11 -10.74 9.44
C PHE A 49 15.55 -10.75 9.95
N ASN A 50 15.79 -11.13 11.22
CA ASN A 50 17.12 -11.29 11.79
C ASN A 50 17.70 -12.71 11.69
N ILE A 51 16.95 -13.72 11.23
CA ILE A 51 17.52 -15.04 10.97
C ILE A 51 18.45 -14.99 9.74
N PRO A 52 19.41 -15.95 9.60
CA PRO A 52 20.28 -15.98 8.45
C PRO A 52 19.54 -16.05 7.10
N ASP A 53 20.07 -15.41 6.07
CA ASP A 53 19.45 -15.36 4.74
C ASP A 53 19.15 -16.76 4.17
N ALA A 54 20.05 -17.72 4.39
CA ALA A 54 19.82 -19.10 3.98
C ALA A 54 18.56 -19.73 4.59
N GLU A 55 18.20 -19.31 5.81
CA GLU A 55 16.96 -19.77 6.48
C GLU A 55 15.73 -19.03 5.92
N LYS A 56 15.83 -17.71 5.69
CA LYS A 56 14.76 -16.92 5.06
C LYS A 56 14.41 -17.41 3.66
N LEU A 57 15.43 -17.79 2.87
CA LEU A 57 15.26 -18.30 1.50
C LEU A 57 14.43 -19.60 1.42
N LYS A 58 14.31 -20.36 2.51
CA LYS A 58 13.42 -21.53 2.56
C LYS A 58 11.93 -21.17 2.44
N PHE A 59 11.59 -19.92 2.72
CA PHE A 59 10.23 -19.39 2.61
C PHE A 59 9.97 -18.66 1.30
N ARG A 60 10.92 -18.68 0.38
CA ARG A 60 10.75 -18.11 -0.95
C ARG A 60 9.77 -18.97 -1.75
N VAL A 61 8.74 -18.34 -2.32
CA VAL A 61 7.87 -18.98 -3.29
C VAL A 61 8.55 -18.83 -4.66
N ALA A 62 8.77 -19.96 -5.33
CA ALA A 62 9.48 -19.98 -6.61
C ALA A 62 8.70 -19.19 -7.68
N GLU A 63 9.43 -18.36 -8.40
CA GLU A 63 9.16 -17.80 -9.73
C GLU A 63 7.96 -16.86 -9.91
N ASP A 64 7.07 -16.66 -8.93
CA ASP A 64 5.87 -15.84 -9.15
C ASP A 64 5.69 -14.80 -8.05
N TYR A 65 6.00 -13.54 -8.37
CA TYR A 65 5.85 -12.40 -7.47
C TYR A 65 4.42 -12.18 -6.93
N GLY A 66 3.42 -12.80 -7.55
CA GLY A 66 2.02 -12.69 -7.16
C GLY A 66 1.58 -13.65 -6.05
N HIS A 67 2.36 -14.67 -5.71
CA HIS A 67 1.93 -15.75 -4.82
C HIS A 67 2.43 -15.66 -3.37
N GLY A 68 3.23 -14.64 -3.03
CA GLY A 68 3.67 -14.41 -1.65
C GLY A 68 5.03 -15.06 -1.33
N GLY A 69 5.31 -15.23 -0.02
CA GLY A 69 6.56 -15.75 0.48
C GLY A 69 7.64 -14.69 0.70
N PHE A 70 8.87 -15.15 0.96
CA PHE A 70 10.01 -14.27 1.18
C PHE A 70 10.62 -13.79 -0.14
N ILE A 71 10.79 -12.49 -0.25
CA ILE A 71 11.40 -11.81 -1.39
C ILE A 71 12.72 -11.19 -0.92
N PRO A 72 13.89 -11.73 -1.33
CA PRO A 72 15.18 -11.22 -0.92
C PRO A 72 15.50 -9.87 -1.55
N GLN A 73 16.43 -9.13 -0.94
CA GLN A 73 16.94 -7.86 -1.47
C GLN A 73 17.45 -8.03 -2.91
N GLY A 74 17.25 -6.98 -3.71
CA GLY A 74 17.77 -6.90 -5.08
C GLY A 74 16.87 -7.51 -6.14
N GLN A 75 15.71 -8.03 -5.77
CA GLN A 75 14.73 -8.56 -6.72
C GLN A 75 13.64 -7.56 -7.11
N GLU A 76 13.52 -6.46 -6.38
CA GLU A 76 12.51 -5.44 -6.62
C GLU A 76 13.13 -4.15 -7.12
N ASN A 77 12.49 -3.55 -8.09
CA ASN A 77 12.82 -2.23 -8.62
C ASN A 77 11.54 -1.59 -9.15
N VAL A 78 10.73 -1.08 -8.22
CA VAL A 78 9.41 -0.51 -8.57
C VAL A 78 9.52 0.80 -9.34
N SER A 79 10.64 1.53 -9.22
CA SER A 79 10.83 2.79 -9.95
C SER A 79 10.88 2.63 -11.48
N ARG A 80 11.05 1.41 -12.00
CA ARG A 80 11.04 1.15 -13.46
C ARG A 80 9.77 1.62 -14.17
N THR A 81 8.66 1.69 -13.47
CA THR A 81 7.38 2.19 -14.03
C THR A 81 7.36 3.70 -14.26
N HIS A 82 8.33 4.44 -13.70
CA HIS A 82 8.42 5.90 -13.76
C HIS A 82 9.76 6.42 -14.28
N LEU A 83 10.70 5.52 -14.66
CA LEU A 83 11.97 5.91 -15.24
C LEU A 83 11.85 5.99 -16.76
N ASP A 84 12.52 6.98 -17.35
CA ASP A 84 12.71 7.04 -18.79
C ASP A 84 13.52 5.84 -19.28
N GLU A 85 13.26 5.39 -20.52
CA GLU A 85 14.02 4.32 -21.17
C GLU A 85 15.53 4.61 -21.12
N GLY A 86 16.30 3.71 -20.49
CA GLY A 86 17.76 3.83 -20.35
C GLY A 86 18.27 4.38 -19.03
N GLN A 87 17.40 4.81 -18.12
CA GLN A 87 17.81 5.13 -16.76
C GLN A 87 17.85 3.88 -15.88
N ALA A 88 19.04 3.44 -15.49
CA ALA A 88 19.20 2.33 -14.55
C ALA A 88 19.41 2.86 -13.13
N ARG A 89 18.58 2.40 -12.17
CA ARG A 89 18.82 2.60 -10.73
C ARG A 89 19.18 1.27 -10.07
N PRO A 90 19.96 1.29 -8.98
CA PRO A 90 20.15 0.11 -8.16
C PRO A 90 18.79 -0.44 -7.70
N PRO A 91 18.67 -1.76 -7.48
CA PRO A 91 17.48 -2.35 -6.88
C PRO A 91 17.16 -1.69 -5.53
N ASP A 92 15.87 -1.72 -5.16
CA ASP A 92 15.39 -1.18 -3.90
C ASP A 92 16.08 -1.83 -2.69
N ALA A 93 16.39 -1.02 -1.67
CA ALA A 93 17.05 -1.50 -0.45
C ALA A 93 16.04 -2.09 0.53
N VAL A 94 15.36 -3.13 0.11
CA VAL A 94 14.27 -3.79 0.84
C VAL A 94 14.34 -5.30 0.68
N GLU A 95 13.99 -6.04 1.71
CA GLU A 95 13.57 -7.43 1.66
C GLU A 95 12.12 -7.50 2.16
N SER A 96 11.35 -8.45 1.69
CA SER A 96 9.92 -8.48 1.97
C SER A 96 9.41 -9.87 2.30
N LEU A 97 8.28 -9.91 3.00
CA LEU A 97 7.49 -11.11 3.20
C LEU A 97 6.06 -10.78 2.74
N ALA A 98 5.51 -11.56 1.83
CA ALA A 98 4.20 -11.28 1.25
C ALA A 98 3.25 -12.48 1.36
N THR A 99 1.96 -12.19 1.42
CA THR A 99 0.89 -13.17 1.29
C THR A 99 -0.32 -12.53 0.61
N SER A 100 -1.14 -13.34 0.02
CA SER A 100 -2.42 -12.90 -0.56
C SER A 100 -3.57 -13.70 0.04
N ASN A 101 -4.79 -13.21 -0.11
CA ASN A 101 -5.99 -13.90 0.33
C ASN A 101 -6.15 -15.28 -0.33
N SER A 102 -5.59 -15.47 -1.52
CA SER A 102 -5.57 -16.76 -2.22
C SER A 102 -4.48 -17.72 -1.70
N HIS A 103 -3.43 -17.22 -1.04
CA HIS A 103 -2.27 -18.00 -0.61
C HIS A 103 -1.76 -17.59 0.79
N PRO A 104 -2.60 -17.66 1.86
CA PRO A 104 -2.19 -17.27 3.21
C PRO A 104 -1.09 -18.18 3.78
N SER A 105 -0.96 -19.40 3.28
CA SER A 105 0.00 -20.40 3.75
C SER A 105 1.47 -20.14 3.34
N THR A 106 1.74 -19.08 2.60
CA THR A 106 3.11 -18.72 2.18
C THR A 106 3.93 -18.07 3.30
N LEU A 107 3.29 -17.63 4.38
CA LEU A 107 3.97 -17.06 5.54
C LEU A 107 4.69 -18.14 6.39
N PRO A 108 5.78 -17.76 7.09
CA PRO A 108 6.50 -18.67 7.98
C PRO A 108 5.61 -19.24 9.08
N GLY A 109 5.50 -20.57 9.13
CA GLY A 109 4.75 -21.32 10.12
C GLY A 109 5.22 -22.76 10.20
N LYS A 110 4.74 -23.54 11.18
CA LYS A 110 5.17 -24.94 11.39
C LYS A 110 4.95 -25.83 10.17
N ALA A 111 3.90 -25.59 9.41
CA ALA A 111 3.57 -26.37 8.22
C ALA A 111 4.62 -26.25 7.11
N ASN A 112 5.38 -25.16 7.07
CA ASN A 112 6.45 -24.91 6.10
C ASN A 112 7.85 -24.85 6.75
N GLY A 113 8.00 -25.42 7.97
CA GLY A 113 9.29 -25.61 8.63
C GLY A 113 9.75 -24.47 9.54
N TYR A 114 8.90 -23.48 9.83
CA TYR A 114 9.22 -22.46 10.83
C TYR A 114 8.97 -23.00 12.25
N PRO A 115 9.75 -22.58 13.28
CA PRO A 115 9.66 -23.18 14.63
C PRO A 115 8.32 -23.04 15.30
N THR A 116 7.58 -21.95 15.03
CA THR A 116 6.26 -21.65 15.63
C THR A 116 5.25 -21.21 14.57
N ASN A 117 3.97 -21.16 14.96
CA ASN A 117 2.92 -20.53 14.13
C ASN A 117 2.65 -19.08 14.54
N ASP A 118 3.39 -18.51 15.49
CA ASP A 118 3.03 -17.23 16.07
C ASP A 118 3.02 -16.10 15.02
N LEU A 119 4.05 -16.04 14.16
CA LEU A 119 4.10 -15.06 13.09
C LEU A 119 2.94 -15.23 12.11
N LEU A 120 2.67 -16.45 11.65
CA LEU A 120 1.54 -16.75 10.76
C LEU A 120 0.21 -16.35 11.40
N THR A 121 -0.02 -16.74 12.66
CA THR A 121 -1.25 -16.46 13.38
C THR A 121 -1.48 -14.95 13.53
N ARG A 122 -0.43 -14.19 13.88
CA ARG A 122 -0.55 -12.73 14.02
C ARG A 122 -0.71 -12.02 12.68
N ALA A 123 -0.02 -12.46 11.64
CA ALA A 123 -0.20 -11.90 10.31
C ALA A 123 -1.63 -12.12 9.78
N MET A 124 -2.21 -13.29 10.04
CA MET A 124 -3.61 -13.56 9.70
C MET A 124 -4.57 -12.67 10.49
N ALA A 125 -4.33 -12.44 11.78
CA ALA A 125 -5.17 -11.54 12.59
C ALA A 125 -5.11 -10.08 12.07
N VAL A 126 -3.92 -9.61 11.69
CA VAL A 126 -3.75 -8.30 11.04
C VAL A 126 -4.52 -8.25 9.72
N GLN A 127 -4.42 -9.29 8.90
CA GLN A 127 -5.10 -9.36 7.61
C GLN A 127 -6.62 -9.36 7.78
N ASP A 128 -7.17 -10.18 8.70
CA ASP A 128 -8.60 -10.24 8.97
C ASP A 128 -9.14 -8.87 9.43
N GLY A 129 -8.43 -8.20 10.33
CA GLY A 129 -8.81 -6.86 10.78
C GLY A 129 -8.72 -5.80 9.68
N LEU A 130 -7.75 -5.93 8.77
CA LEU A 130 -7.66 -5.06 7.60
C LEU A 130 -8.77 -5.33 6.59
N ASP A 131 -9.20 -6.58 6.38
CA ASP A 131 -10.35 -6.91 5.55
C ASP A 131 -11.64 -6.26 6.07
N ASP A 132 -11.85 -6.29 7.39
CA ASP A 132 -12.97 -5.59 8.03
C ASP A 132 -12.89 -4.07 7.83
N LEU A 133 -11.68 -3.51 7.87
CA LEU A 133 -11.45 -2.08 7.66
C LEU A 133 -11.64 -1.68 6.19
N VAL A 134 -11.32 -2.55 5.23
CA VAL A 134 -11.60 -2.35 3.80
C VAL A 134 -13.08 -2.04 3.57
N ILE A 135 -13.98 -2.82 4.17
CA ILE A 135 -15.43 -2.63 4.03
C ILE A 135 -15.85 -1.23 4.52
N LYS A 136 -15.32 -0.82 5.68
CA LYS A 136 -15.62 0.51 6.25
C LYS A 136 -15.08 1.65 5.39
N VAL A 137 -13.87 1.51 4.86
CA VAL A 137 -13.27 2.52 3.98
C VAL A 137 -14.04 2.62 2.66
N MET A 138 -14.47 1.51 2.09
CA MET A 138 -15.31 1.53 0.89
C MET A 138 -16.66 2.24 1.12
N GLU A 139 -17.28 2.06 2.28
CA GLU A 139 -18.48 2.79 2.65
C GLU A 139 -18.21 4.31 2.73
N ILE A 140 -17.08 4.72 3.34
CA ILE A 140 -16.67 6.13 3.40
C ILE A 140 -16.48 6.68 2.00
N MET A 141 -15.76 5.97 1.14
CA MET A 141 -15.48 6.38 -0.23
C MET A 141 -16.78 6.54 -1.04
N ALA A 142 -17.72 5.59 -0.93
CA ALA A 142 -19.02 5.69 -1.57
C ALA A 142 -19.78 6.94 -1.13
N ARG A 143 -19.84 7.19 0.17
CA ARG A 143 -20.49 8.39 0.74
C ARG A 143 -19.82 9.70 0.31
N CYS A 144 -18.49 9.74 0.27
CA CYS A 144 -17.74 10.89 -0.24
C CYS A 144 -18.10 11.20 -1.69
N LEU A 145 -18.35 10.18 -2.51
CA LEU A 145 -18.74 10.31 -3.91
C LEU A 145 -20.25 10.53 -4.13
N GLY A 146 -21.05 10.59 -3.06
CA GLY A 146 -22.51 10.71 -3.14
C GLY A 146 -23.21 9.44 -3.63
N LEU A 147 -22.55 8.30 -3.51
CA LEU A 147 -23.07 6.98 -3.89
C LEU A 147 -23.72 6.25 -2.70
N SER A 148 -24.47 5.17 -2.97
CA SER A 148 -24.97 4.27 -1.92
C SER A 148 -23.80 3.72 -1.10
N PRO A 149 -23.93 3.59 0.24
CA PRO A 149 -22.85 3.13 1.11
C PRO A 149 -22.27 1.76 0.71
N ASP A 150 -23.08 0.91 0.12
CA ASP A 150 -22.74 -0.43 -0.32
C ASP A 150 -22.26 -0.53 -1.79
N TYR A 151 -22.14 0.63 -2.48
CA TYR A 151 -21.85 0.69 -3.91
C TYR A 151 -20.63 -0.13 -4.35
N PHE A 152 -19.55 -0.09 -3.57
CA PHE A 152 -18.31 -0.80 -3.90
C PHE A 152 -18.28 -2.26 -3.44
N LEU A 153 -19.15 -2.66 -2.50
CA LEU A 153 -19.13 -4.01 -1.92
C LEU A 153 -19.23 -5.14 -2.95
N PRO A 154 -20.08 -5.06 -4.01
CA PRO A 154 -20.16 -6.10 -5.03
C PRO A 154 -18.86 -6.35 -5.78
N PHE A 155 -18.01 -5.32 -5.93
CA PHE A 155 -16.72 -5.43 -6.63
C PHE A 155 -15.67 -6.15 -5.80
N TYR A 156 -15.83 -6.12 -4.48
CA TYR A 156 -14.96 -6.78 -3.51
C TYR A 156 -15.60 -8.05 -2.93
N GLN A 157 -16.43 -8.74 -3.69
CA GLN A 157 -17.26 -9.87 -3.25
C GLN A 157 -16.57 -10.79 -2.26
N ASN A 158 -17.23 -10.98 -1.10
CA ASN A 158 -16.81 -11.86 0.00
C ASN A 158 -15.48 -11.47 0.66
N GLY A 159 -15.05 -10.20 0.59
CA GLY A 159 -13.84 -9.71 1.21
C GLY A 159 -12.55 -10.34 0.67
N ARG A 160 -12.62 -11.07 -0.45
CA ARG A 160 -11.51 -11.84 -1.03
C ARG A 160 -11.13 -11.34 -2.41
N ALA A 161 -11.22 -10.07 -2.58
CA ALA A 161 -10.68 -9.44 -3.76
C ALA A 161 -9.16 -9.64 -3.85
N SER A 162 -8.50 -9.00 -4.78
CA SER A 162 -7.06 -9.10 -5.00
C SER A 162 -6.25 -8.42 -3.86
N ASN A 163 -6.63 -8.66 -2.59
CA ASN A 163 -5.93 -8.10 -1.44
C ASN A 163 -4.62 -8.85 -1.18
N ASN A 164 -3.58 -8.11 -0.88
CA ASN A 164 -2.25 -8.63 -0.61
C ASN A 164 -1.61 -7.95 0.60
N LEU A 165 -1.20 -8.76 1.59
CA LEU A 165 -0.44 -8.28 2.74
C LEU A 165 1.05 -8.39 2.41
N ARG A 166 1.77 -7.29 2.54
CA ARG A 166 3.19 -7.22 2.35
C ARG A 166 3.87 -6.58 3.55
N ILE A 167 4.92 -7.23 4.02
CA ILE A 167 5.75 -6.72 5.10
C ILE A 167 7.11 -6.40 4.51
N ALA A 168 7.47 -5.12 4.49
CA ALA A 168 8.73 -4.61 3.98
C ALA A 168 9.70 -4.33 5.14
N ASN A 169 10.88 -4.91 5.09
CA ASN A 169 11.99 -4.64 6.01
C ASN A 169 13.04 -3.83 5.25
N TYR A 170 13.17 -2.53 5.57
CA TYR A 170 14.08 -1.65 4.88
C TYR A 170 15.50 -1.79 5.39
N LEU A 171 16.42 -2.03 4.48
CA LEU A 171 17.81 -2.23 4.79
C LEU A 171 18.54 -0.88 4.96
N PRO A 172 19.62 -0.85 5.76
CA PRO A 172 20.48 0.33 5.83
C PRO A 172 21.06 0.64 4.44
N VAL A 173 20.98 1.89 4.03
CA VAL A 173 21.65 2.38 2.81
C VAL A 173 23.06 2.78 3.18
N ASN A 174 24.06 2.24 2.47
CA ASN A 174 25.46 2.59 2.69
C ASN A 174 25.74 4.07 2.36
N GLN A 175 26.62 4.72 3.14
CA GLN A 175 26.96 6.15 2.97
C GLN A 175 27.40 6.49 1.53
N SER A 176 28.13 5.59 0.86
CA SER A 176 28.56 5.77 -0.54
C SER A 176 27.41 5.68 -1.57
N GLN A 177 26.23 5.24 -1.14
CA GLN A 177 25.06 5.04 -1.98
C GLN A 177 23.91 6.01 -1.66
N ILE A 178 24.10 6.88 -0.64
CA ILE A 178 23.13 7.94 -0.31
C ILE A 178 22.89 8.80 -1.55
N GLY A 179 21.62 9.06 -1.86
CA GLY A 179 21.20 9.77 -3.06
C GLY A 179 21.23 8.96 -4.37
N LYS A 180 21.76 7.71 -4.35
CA LYS A 180 21.75 6.80 -5.50
C LYS A 180 20.85 5.59 -5.28
N GLN A 181 20.80 5.05 -4.07
CA GLN A 181 19.96 3.94 -3.69
C GLN A 181 18.82 4.45 -2.84
N ILE A 182 17.59 4.06 -3.17
CA ILE A 182 16.38 4.34 -2.42
C ILE A 182 15.93 3.06 -1.72
N ARG A 183 15.21 3.20 -0.60
CA ARG A 183 14.62 2.05 0.09
C ARG A 183 13.48 1.44 -0.72
N TYR A 184 12.66 2.31 -1.34
CA TYR A 184 11.60 1.92 -2.26
C TYR A 184 11.39 3.03 -3.30
N GLY A 185 11.47 2.69 -4.57
CA GLY A 185 11.49 3.64 -5.68
C GLY A 185 10.19 4.39 -5.90
N GLU A 186 10.25 5.44 -6.71
CA GLU A 186 9.07 6.22 -7.09
C GLU A 186 8.07 5.34 -7.83
N HIS A 187 6.81 5.34 -7.35
CA HIS A 187 5.72 4.57 -7.95
C HIS A 187 4.35 5.12 -7.53
N THR A 188 3.32 4.71 -8.24
CA THR A 188 1.93 4.75 -7.78
C THR A 188 1.50 3.33 -7.38
N ASP A 189 0.52 3.20 -6.49
CA ASP A 189 -0.09 1.90 -6.22
C ASP A 189 -1.03 1.50 -7.35
N TYR A 190 -0.95 0.25 -7.80
CA TYR A 190 -1.62 -0.19 -9.03
C TYR A 190 -3.09 -0.54 -8.85
N THR A 191 -3.52 -0.77 -7.60
CA THR A 191 -4.83 -1.34 -7.27
C THR A 191 -5.83 -0.29 -6.76
N GLY A 192 -6.70 -0.66 -5.83
CA GLY A 192 -7.74 0.22 -5.29
C GLY A 192 -7.17 1.28 -4.37
N PHE A 193 -6.99 0.93 -3.12
CA PHE A 193 -6.35 1.77 -2.11
C PHE A 193 -5.47 0.90 -1.21
N THR A 194 -4.55 1.54 -0.50
CA THR A 194 -3.54 0.86 0.30
C THR A 194 -3.64 1.31 1.75
N PHE A 195 -3.51 0.38 2.68
CA PHE A 195 -3.21 0.66 4.08
C PHE A 195 -1.72 0.46 4.34
N LEU A 196 -1.10 1.41 5.01
CA LEU A 196 0.31 1.38 5.36
C LEU A 196 0.51 1.67 6.85
N TRP A 197 0.97 0.69 7.62
CA TRP A 197 1.52 0.90 8.95
C TRP A 197 3.05 0.95 8.90
N ARG A 198 3.67 1.77 9.78
CA ARG A 198 5.12 1.93 9.84
C ARG A 198 5.63 1.79 11.28
N SER A 199 6.66 0.98 11.49
CA SER A 199 7.26 0.77 12.82
C SER A 199 8.09 1.96 13.30
N ALA A 200 8.59 2.77 12.38
CA ALA A 200 9.37 3.99 12.60
C ALA A 200 9.31 4.87 11.35
N ASP A 201 9.77 6.11 11.45
CA ASP A 201 9.92 6.96 10.26
C ASP A 201 10.94 6.33 9.31
N ASN A 202 10.47 6.01 8.13
CA ASN A 202 11.23 5.29 7.12
C ASN A 202 11.59 6.16 5.90
N GLY A 203 11.21 7.44 5.90
CA GLY A 203 11.45 8.34 4.78
C GLY A 203 10.38 8.29 3.71
N LEU A 204 9.13 7.99 4.09
CA LEU A 204 8.02 8.06 3.15
C LEU A 204 7.79 9.49 2.68
N GLN A 205 7.74 9.68 1.37
CA GLN A 205 7.45 10.94 0.71
C GLN A 205 6.40 10.73 -0.38
N CYS A 206 5.54 11.73 -0.59
CA CYS A 206 4.71 11.81 -1.79
C CYS A 206 5.09 13.03 -2.63
N GLN A 207 4.78 12.99 -3.91
CA GLN A 207 5.00 14.11 -4.81
C GLN A 207 4.05 15.27 -4.47
N HIS A 208 4.50 16.50 -4.65
CA HIS A 208 3.65 17.67 -4.49
C HIS A 208 2.47 17.61 -5.49
N PRO A 209 1.22 17.86 -5.07
CA PRO A 209 0.05 17.72 -5.94
C PRO A 209 0.04 18.73 -7.10
N ASP A 210 0.68 19.88 -6.94
CA ASP A 210 0.94 20.79 -8.06
C ASP A 210 2.14 20.28 -8.87
N SER A 211 1.87 19.74 -10.05
CA SER A 211 2.88 19.16 -10.94
C SER A 211 3.91 20.16 -11.44
N SER A 212 3.70 21.49 -11.27
CA SER A 212 4.69 22.52 -11.55
C SER A 212 5.78 22.59 -10.47
N ILE A 213 5.53 21.98 -9.30
CA ILE A 213 6.46 21.92 -8.16
C ILE A 213 7.09 20.53 -8.15
N SER A 214 8.39 20.46 -8.37
CA SER A 214 9.16 19.20 -8.36
C SER A 214 9.45 18.65 -6.94
N ASP A 215 8.95 19.33 -5.92
CA ASP A 215 9.27 19.03 -4.53
C ASP A 215 8.50 17.79 -4.02
N TRP A 216 9.14 17.12 -3.09
CA TRP A 216 8.56 15.99 -2.36
C TRP A 216 8.10 16.43 -0.98
N ILE A 217 6.97 15.89 -0.55
CA ILE A 217 6.39 16.15 0.77
C ILE A 217 6.68 14.95 1.67
N ASP A 218 7.35 15.20 2.80
CA ASP A 218 7.53 14.17 3.82
C ASP A 218 6.20 13.81 4.47
N ILE A 219 5.97 12.50 4.67
CA ILE A 219 4.85 11.97 5.45
C ILE A 219 5.42 11.41 6.76
N PRO A 220 5.63 12.25 7.80
CA PRO A 220 6.24 11.82 9.04
C PRO A 220 5.30 10.93 9.87
N ILE A 221 5.86 10.21 10.83
CA ILE A 221 5.09 9.63 11.93
C ILE A 221 4.88 10.70 12.99
N LEU A 222 3.63 11.00 13.29
CA LEU A 222 3.29 11.93 14.36
C LEU A 222 3.46 11.23 15.71
N ALA A 223 4.15 11.88 16.66
CA ALA A 223 4.46 11.28 17.97
C ALA A 223 3.20 10.88 18.74
N GLU A 224 2.13 11.68 18.64
CA GLU A 224 0.82 11.45 19.26
C GLU A 224 -0.01 10.37 18.57
N HIS A 225 0.35 10.00 17.32
CA HIS A 225 -0.37 9.03 16.48
C HIS A 225 0.59 8.05 15.80
N LYS A 226 1.54 7.51 16.58
CA LYS A 226 2.60 6.62 16.07
C LYS A 226 2.10 5.35 15.39
N ASP A 227 0.90 4.89 15.76
CA ASP A 227 0.27 3.69 15.20
C ASP A 227 -0.78 4.05 14.11
N ALA A 228 -0.82 5.32 13.63
CA ALA A 228 -1.73 5.70 12.56
C ALA A 228 -1.45 4.88 11.28
N LEU A 229 -2.54 4.48 10.62
CA LEU A 229 -2.48 3.93 9.27
C LEU A 229 -2.48 5.07 8.25
N ILE A 230 -1.54 5.07 7.35
CA ILE A 230 -1.65 5.85 6.13
C ILE A 230 -2.56 5.11 5.17
N VAL A 231 -3.50 5.83 4.57
CA VAL A 231 -4.38 5.30 3.52
C VAL A 231 -4.14 6.14 2.27
N ASN A 232 -3.82 5.49 1.15
CA ASN A 232 -3.63 6.17 -0.12
C ASN A 232 -4.46 5.54 -1.24
N ALA A 233 -4.90 6.40 -2.16
CA ALA A 233 -5.59 5.97 -3.37
C ALA A 233 -4.61 5.34 -4.35
N GLY A 234 -5.03 4.27 -5.02
CA GLY A 234 -4.31 3.66 -6.12
C GLY A 234 -4.92 3.98 -7.49
N ASP A 235 -4.28 3.50 -8.53
CA ASP A 235 -4.60 3.82 -9.94
C ASP A 235 -6.03 3.45 -10.33
N LEU A 236 -6.59 2.36 -9.78
CA LEU A 236 -7.97 1.98 -10.08
C LEU A 236 -8.98 2.97 -9.50
N ILE A 237 -8.73 3.50 -8.30
CA ILE A 237 -9.59 4.55 -7.71
C ILE A 237 -9.50 5.83 -8.55
N GLN A 238 -8.30 6.22 -8.95
CA GLN A 238 -8.11 7.38 -9.81
C GLN A 238 -8.86 7.20 -11.14
N ARG A 239 -8.76 6.02 -11.77
CA ARG A 239 -9.47 5.69 -13.00
C ARG A 239 -11.00 5.70 -12.81
N TRP A 240 -11.54 5.05 -11.76
CA TRP A 240 -12.96 5.04 -11.44
C TRP A 240 -13.53 6.44 -11.28
N THR A 241 -12.74 7.33 -10.66
CA THR A 241 -13.17 8.69 -10.35
C THR A 241 -12.82 9.72 -11.42
N ASN A 242 -12.33 9.30 -12.61
CA ASN A 242 -11.92 10.21 -13.69
C ASN A 242 -10.93 11.29 -13.23
N ASP A 243 -9.97 10.91 -12.37
CA ASP A 243 -9.01 11.77 -11.68
C ASP A 243 -9.64 12.76 -10.68
N TYR A 244 -10.85 12.52 -10.21
CA TYR A 244 -11.41 13.30 -9.09
C TYR A 244 -10.60 13.05 -7.81
N TRP A 245 -10.20 11.79 -7.55
CA TRP A 245 -9.19 11.41 -6.59
C TRP A 245 -7.91 10.98 -7.29
N ILE A 246 -6.77 11.28 -6.69
CA ILE A 246 -5.47 11.07 -7.33
C ILE A 246 -4.71 9.90 -6.72
N SER A 247 -4.11 9.06 -7.57
CA SER A 247 -3.08 8.11 -7.19
C SER A 247 -1.74 8.82 -7.25
N ASN A 248 -1.24 9.26 -6.08
CA ASN A 248 -0.06 10.11 -6.02
C ASN A 248 1.23 9.28 -6.04
N VAL A 249 2.22 9.76 -6.77
CA VAL A 249 3.56 9.15 -6.79
C VAL A 249 4.21 9.31 -5.43
N HIS A 250 4.75 8.21 -4.92
CA HIS A 250 5.40 8.19 -3.62
C HIS A 250 6.65 7.30 -3.63
N ARG A 251 7.49 7.47 -2.62
CA ARG A 251 8.76 6.75 -2.47
C ARG A 251 9.16 6.64 -1.01
N VAL A 252 10.14 5.78 -0.72
CA VAL A 252 10.76 5.66 0.60
C VAL A 252 12.27 5.92 0.47
N LEU A 253 12.75 7.00 1.08
CA LEU A 253 14.17 7.37 1.08
C LEU A 253 14.91 6.77 2.28
N GLY A 254 16.21 6.47 2.11
CA GLY A 254 17.14 6.32 3.22
C GLY A 254 17.67 7.68 3.64
N TYR A 255 17.65 7.98 4.93
CA TYR A 255 18.20 9.24 5.45
C TYR A 255 19.71 9.17 5.74
N GLU A 256 20.44 10.27 5.50
CA GLU A 256 21.83 10.43 5.95
C GLU A 256 21.95 10.22 7.47
N SER A 257 20.98 10.71 8.24
CA SER A 257 20.93 10.53 9.69
C SER A 257 20.92 9.05 10.14
N ASP A 258 20.49 8.12 9.29
CA ASP A 258 20.52 6.69 9.59
C ASP A 258 21.96 6.16 9.62
N VAL A 259 22.83 6.73 8.80
CA VAL A 259 24.26 6.38 8.76
C VAL A 259 25.00 7.03 9.92
N GLU A 260 24.75 8.33 10.19
CA GLU A 260 25.40 9.07 11.28
C GLU A 260 25.05 8.51 12.66
N LYS A 261 23.78 8.09 12.85
CA LYS A 261 23.31 7.53 14.11
C LYS A 261 23.70 6.06 14.31
N LYS A 262 24.43 5.44 13.36
CA LYS A 262 24.69 3.97 13.36
C LYS A 262 23.41 3.18 13.65
N GLN A 263 22.30 3.59 13.04
CA GLN A 263 21.03 2.93 13.29
C GLN A 263 21.09 1.50 12.76
N THR A 264 21.22 0.58 13.70
CA THR A 264 21.09 -0.86 13.47
C THR A 264 19.62 -1.27 13.34
N THR A 265 18.69 -0.35 13.64
CA THR A 265 17.25 -0.60 13.55
C THR A 265 16.80 -0.48 12.10
N ARG A 266 16.30 -1.58 11.58
CA ARG A 266 15.68 -1.63 10.26
C ARG A 266 14.21 -1.22 10.41
N PRO A 267 13.77 -0.06 9.88
CA PRO A 267 12.35 0.29 9.88
C PRO A 267 11.58 -0.72 9.03
N MET A 268 10.35 -1.00 9.44
CA MET A 268 9.45 -1.90 8.73
C MET A 268 8.15 -1.20 8.38
N SER A 269 7.56 -1.63 7.28
CA SER A 269 6.20 -1.30 6.92
C SER A 269 5.37 -2.56 6.77
N ILE A 270 4.11 -2.51 7.21
CA ILE A 270 3.08 -3.48 6.86
C ILE A 270 2.16 -2.78 5.88
N VAL A 271 2.13 -3.27 4.67
CA VAL A 271 1.39 -2.71 3.54
C VAL A 271 0.28 -3.67 3.16
N TYR A 272 -0.93 -3.17 3.05
CA TYR A 272 -2.07 -3.96 2.60
C TYR A 272 -2.67 -3.33 1.36
N PHE A 273 -2.34 -3.91 0.23
CA PHE A 273 -2.90 -3.52 -1.06
C PHE A 273 -4.30 -4.09 -1.19
N THR A 274 -5.26 -3.26 -1.55
CA THR A 274 -6.64 -3.68 -1.76
C THR A 274 -7.04 -3.47 -3.20
N GLY A 275 -7.80 -4.39 -3.75
CA GLY A 275 -8.31 -4.27 -5.11
C GLY A 275 -9.63 -5.01 -5.29
N PRO A 276 -10.46 -4.61 -6.24
CA PRO A 276 -11.63 -5.37 -6.61
C PRO A 276 -11.22 -6.72 -7.20
N HIS A 277 -12.16 -7.64 -7.30
CA HIS A 277 -11.93 -8.94 -7.93
C HIS A 277 -11.40 -8.75 -9.36
N ASP A 278 -10.44 -9.58 -9.78
CA ASP A 278 -9.73 -9.45 -11.07
C ASP A 278 -10.63 -9.30 -12.29
N LYS A 279 -11.79 -9.94 -12.28
CA LYS A 279 -12.79 -9.86 -13.36
C LYS A 279 -13.67 -8.61 -13.30
N THR A 280 -13.52 -7.77 -12.29
CA THR A 280 -14.29 -6.53 -12.15
C THR A 280 -13.90 -5.58 -13.27
N LYS A 281 -14.90 -5.14 -14.02
CA LYS A 281 -14.73 -4.13 -15.07
C LYS A 281 -14.57 -2.75 -14.43
N ILE A 282 -13.49 -2.07 -14.79
CA ILE A 282 -13.15 -0.74 -14.30
C ILE A 282 -13.49 0.28 -15.38
N ARG A 283 -14.53 1.04 -15.12
CA ARG A 283 -14.99 2.17 -15.95
C ARG A 283 -15.31 3.36 -15.06
N VAL A 284 -15.24 4.55 -15.62
CA VAL A 284 -15.56 5.78 -14.88
C VAL A 284 -16.95 5.71 -14.26
N LEU A 285 -17.09 6.14 -13.00
CA LEU A 285 -18.34 6.14 -12.25
C LEU A 285 -19.28 7.23 -12.77
N THR A 286 -20.27 6.84 -13.56
CA THR A 286 -21.30 7.77 -14.10
C THR A 286 -22.45 8.03 -13.12
N ASP A 287 -22.50 7.27 -12.01
CA ASP A 287 -23.53 7.41 -10.98
C ASP A 287 -23.17 8.49 -9.93
N SER A 288 -21.94 9.02 -9.97
CA SER A 288 -21.49 10.08 -9.05
C SER A 288 -21.51 11.44 -9.74
N GLU A 289 -22.31 12.36 -9.22
CA GLU A 289 -22.34 13.75 -9.70
C GLU A 289 -20.96 14.43 -9.57
N LYS A 290 -20.24 14.16 -8.49
CA LYS A 290 -18.89 14.71 -8.26
C LYS A 290 -17.89 14.27 -9.35
N VAL A 291 -17.99 13.01 -9.78
CA VAL A 291 -17.15 12.47 -10.87
C VAL A 291 -17.58 13.07 -12.21
N LEU A 292 -18.88 13.19 -12.48
CA LEU A 292 -19.39 13.80 -13.70
C LEU A 292 -18.99 15.28 -13.86
N GLN A 293 -18.85 16.01 -12.75
CA GLN A 293 -18.36 17.38 -12.74
C GLN A 293 -16.90 17.54 -13.19
N GLN A 294 -16.13 16.44 -13.25
CA GLN A 294 -14.77 16.46 -13.83
C GLN A 294 -14.77 16.60 -15.37
N GLY A 295 -15.96 16.58 -15.98
CA GLY A 295 -16.09 16.67 -17.44
C GLY A 295 -16.17 15.29 -18.13
N PRO A 296 -15.92 15.23 -19.44
CA PRO A 296 -16.01 13.99 -20.19
C PRO A 296 -14.99 12.96 -19.70
N VAL A 297 -15.30 11.68 -19.92
CA VAL A 297 -14.34 10.58 -19.63
C VAL A 297 -13.04 10.83 -20.36
N LYS A 298 -11.93 10.82 -19.64
CA LYS A 298 -10.60 11.04 -20.21
C LYS A 298 -10.26 9.96 -21.22
N ALA A 299 -9.54 10.32 -22.28
CA ALA A 299 -9.22 9.40 -23.39
C ALA A 299 -8.51 8.13 -22.95
N ASN A 300 -7.61 8.22 -21.96
CA ASN A 300 -6.91 7.07 -21.37
C ASN A 300 -7.81 6.16 -20.51
N TYR A 301 -9.05 6.60 -20.20
CA TYR A 301 -10.05 5.84 -19.45
C TYR A 301 -11.25 5.39 -20.28
N ALA A 302 -11.26 5.74 -21.56
CA ALA A 302 -12.34 5.38 -22.48
C ALA A 302 -12.43 3.86 -22.75
N GLU A 303 -11.27 3.15 -22.68
CA GLU A 303 -11.22 1.70 -22.77
C GLU A 303 -11.73 1.08 -21.46
N GLU A 304 -12.69 0.16 -21.56
CA GLU A 304 -13.09 -0.68 -20.42
C GLU A 304 -12.04 -1.78 -20.24
N ILE A 305 -11.44 -1.85 -19.04
CA ILE A 305 -10.49 -2.90 -18.67
C ILE A 305 -10.95 -3.61 -17.41
N THR A 306 -10.48 -4.83 -17.18
CA THR A 306 -10.66 -5.48 -15.89
C THR A 306 -9.57 -5.07 -14.90
N ALA A 307 -9.84 -5.23 -13.60
CA ALA A 307 -8.85 -4.98 -12.54
C ALA A 307 -7.60 -5.84 -12.74
N GLY A 308 -7.78 -7.13 -13.07
CA GLY A 308 -6.67 -8.04 -13.35
C GLY A 308 -5.85 -7.64 -14.56
N GLU A 309 -6.48 -7.20 -15.68
CA GLU A 309 -5.75 -6.70 -16.86
C GLU A 309 -4.94 -5.45 -16.53
N HIS A 310 -5.49 -4.53 -15.73
CA HIS A 310 -4.75 -3.35 -15.29
C HIS A 310 -3.52 -3.74 -14.46
N LEU A 311 -3.71 -4.58 -13.46
CA LEU A 311 -2.62 -5.06 -12.61
C LEU A 311 -1.55 -5.79 -13.41
N TRP A 312 -1.95 -6.67 -14.32
CA TRP A 312 -1.03 -7.40 -15.19
C TRP A 312 -0.17 -6.47 -16.07
N ARG A 313 -0.81 -5.44 -16.69
CA ARG A 313 -0.09 -4.42 -17.48
C ARG A 313 0.97 -3.70 -16.65
N LYS A 314 0.64 -3.32 -15.40
CA LYS A 314 1.57 -2.60 -14.50
C LYS A 314 2.72 -3.49 -14.02
N ILE A 315 2.43 -4.74 -13.60
CA ILE A 315 3.45 -5.69 -13.14
C ILE A 315 4.43 -6.02 -14.26
N ASN A 316 3.97 -6.22 -15.49
CA ASN A 316 4.85 -6.53 -16.61
C ASN A 316 5.83 -5.39 -16.94
N VAL A 317 5.43 -4.14 -16.75
CA VAL A 317 6.35 -3.00 -16.92
C VAL A 317 7.37 -2.95 -15.78
N SER A 318 6.97 -3.24 -14.54
CA SER A 318 7.88 -3.20 -13.38
C SER A 318 8.90 -4.34 -13.35
N ASN A 319 8.62 -5.47 -14.04
CA ASN A 319 9.48 -6.66 -14.06
C ASN A 319 10.40 -6.76 -15.30
N GLN A 320 10.28 -5.86 -16.26
CA GLN A 320 11.19 -5.76 -17.42
C GLN A 320 12.44 -4.96 -17.07
#